data_4686c8c1442e59c262f5111f87397225
#
_entry.id   4686c8c1442e59c262f5111f87397225
#
_cell.length_a   1.000
_cell.length_b   1.000
_cell.length_c   1.000
_cell.angle_alpha   90.00
_cell.angle_beta   90.00
_cell.angle_gamma   90.00
#
_symmetry.space_group_name_H-M   'P 1'
#
loop_
_entity.id
_entity.type
_entity.pdbx_description
1 polymer ?
#
loop_
_entity_poly.entity_id
_entity_poly.type
_entity_poly.pdbx_seq_one_letter_code
_entity_poly.pdbx_strand_id
1 'polypeptide(L)'
;TSRDILYLIECKNTNPAKNIKEMKTEMDEYLGRGDNPERDKKRALVLKHLRRHRWVTEHINEVAKHIGVAVTPRVKSMMLTATVIPTSYLKREKIPMSILNYPELKIKGVNLLDSCKEPDLSVLDI
;
A
#
# COMPACT_ATOMS: atom_id res chain seq x y z
N THR A 1 -14.17 20.71 -6.55
CA THR A 1 -12.85 21.06 -7.05
C THR A 1 -11.95 19.84 -7.02
N SER A 2 -11.46 19.45 -8.17
CA SER A 2 -10.44 18.43 -8.26
C SER A 2 -9.21 18.91 -7.50
N ARG A 3 -8.91 18.29 -6.38
CA ARG A 3 -7.65 18.53 -5.70
C ARG A 3 -6.60 17.66 -6.36
N ASP A 4 -5.43 18.21 -6.56
CA ASP A 4 -4.33 17.41 -7.04
C ASP A 4 -4.01 16.32 -6.03
N ILE A 5 -3.99 15.09 -6.50
CA ILE A 5 -3.69 13.93 -5.67
C ILE A 5 -2.40 13.30 -6.17
N LEU A 6 -1.46 13.11 -5.25
CA LEU A 6 -0.24 12.36 -5.52
C LEU A 6 -0.47 10.92 -5.07
N TYR A 7 -0.50 10.00 -6.04
CA TYR A 7 -0.64 8.58 -5.75
C TYR A 7 0.75 7.96 -5.55
N LEU A 8 0.99 7.47 -4.35
CA LEU A 8 2.22 6.75 -4.02
C LEU A 8 1.93 5.25 -4.11
N ILE A 9 2.38 4.63 -5.18
CA ILE A 9 2.02 3.25 -5.52
C ILE A 9 3.26 2.35 -5.44
N GLU A 10 3.19 1.33 -4.59
CA GLU A 10 4.19 0.27 -4.56
C GLU A 10 3.71 -0.89 -5.43
N CYS A 11 4.42 -1.14 -6.52
CA CYS A 11 4.08 -2.22 -7.44
C CYS A 11 4.85 -3.49 -7.08
N LYS A 12 4.14 -4.62 -7.00
CA LYS A 12 4.73 -5.92 -6.72
C LYS A 12 4.34 -6.92 -7.79
N ASN A 13 5.34 -7.57 -8.37
CA ASN A 13 5.12 -8.68 -9.28
C ASN A 13 5.02 -9.95 -8.43
N THR A 14 3.80 -10.46 -8.28
CA THR A 14 3.50 -11.55 -7.35
C THR A 14 3.02 -12.78 -8.09
N ASN A 15 3.33 -13.96 -7.53
CA ASN A 15 2.70 -15.21 -7.92
C ASN A 15 1.61 -15.52 -6.89
N PRO A 16 0.40 -15.98 -7.33
CA PRO A 16 -0.66 -16.29 -6.38
C PRO A 16 -0.26 -17.43 -5.45
N ALA A 17 -0.62 -17.31 -4.18
CA ALA A 17 -0.45 -18.40 -3.23
C ALA A 17 -1.33 -19.59 -3.64
N LYS A 18 -0.74 -20.79 -3.68
CA LYS A 18 -1.39 -21.99 -4.20
C LYS A 18 -1.99 -22.88 -3.10
N ASN A 19 -1.58 -22.68 -1.85
CA ASN A 19 -2.03 -23.50 -0.74
C ASN A 19 -2.00 -22.67 0.55
N ILE A 20 -2.48 -23.26 1.65
CA ILE A 20 -2.60 -22.59 2.94
C ILE A 20 -1.24 -22.15 3.49
N LYS A 21 -0.21 -22.96 3.31
CA LYS A 21 1.14 -22.63 3.76
C LYS A 21 1.69 -21.39 3.04
N GLU A 22 1.51 -21.34 1.73
CA GLU A 22 1.92 -20.19 0.93
C GLU A 22 1.10 -18.95 1.27
N MET A 23 -0.19 -19.11 1.58
CA MET A 23 -1.04 -17.99 2.02
C MET A 23 -0.54 -17.42 3.34
N LYS A 24 -0.15 -18.26 4.28
CA LYS A 24 0.40 -17.82 5.55
C LYS A 24 1.71 -17.06 5.34
N THR A 25 2.60 -17.60 4.53
CA THR A 25 3.88 -16.95 4.19
C THR A 25 3.64 -15.58 3.55
N GLU A 26 2.69 -15.50 2.63
CA GLU A 26 2.32 -14.25 1.98
C GLU A 26 1.80 -13.22 2.99
N MET A 27 0.89 -13.63 3.87
CA MET A 27 0.36 -12.72 4.90
C MET A 27 1.46 -12.22 5.83
N ASP A 28 2.38 -13.09 6.23
CA ASP A 28 3.51 -12.73 7.08
C ASP A 28 4.43 -11.73 6.38
N GLU A 29 4.67 -11.93 5.08
CA GLU A 29 5.48 -11.02 4.27
C GLU A 29 4.86 -9.62 4.18
N TYR A 30 3.54 -9.54 3.92
CA TYR A 30 2.85 -8.26 3.80
C TYR A 30 2.59 -7.59 5.15
N LEU A 31 2.22 -8.36 6.16
CA LEU A 31 1.76 -7.85 7.45
C LEU A 31 2.76 -7.98 8.60
N GLY A 32 3.84 -8.76 8.43
CA GLY A 32 4.90 -8.87 9.43
C GLY A 32 4.55 -9.74 10.63
N ARG A 33 3.93 -10.90 10.42
CA ARG A 33 3.47 -11.81 11.48
C ARG A 33 4.33 -13.08 11.61
N GLY A 34 5.63 -12.98 11.39
CA GLY A 34 6.51 -14.13 11.47
C GLY A 34 7.01 -14.45 12.89
N ASP A 35 8.02 -15.30 12.96
CA ASP A 35 8.58 -15.80 14.23
C ASP A 35 9.33 -14.73 15.03
N ASN A 36 9.81 -13.68 14.38
CA ASN A 36 10.46 -12.57 15.05
C ASN A 36 9.64 -11.30 14.80
N PRO A 37 8.72 -10.94 15.74
CA PRO A 37 7.79 -9.83 15.53
C PRO A 37 8.44 -8.49 15.20
N GLU A 38 9.56 -8.15 15.85
CA GLU A 38 10.24 -6.88 15.61
C GLU A 38 10.88 -6.80 14.25
N ARG A 39 11.61 -7.86 13.85
CA ARG A 39 12.25 -7.93 12.55
C ARG A 39 11.21 -7.98 11.43
N ASP A 40 10.18 -8.83 11.60
CA ASP A 40 9.16 -9.02 10.58
C ASP A 40 8.30 -7.78 10.42
N LYS A 41 8.03 -7.07 11.50
CA LYS A 41 7.35 -5.77 11.46
C LYS A 41 8.13 -4.76 10.64
N LYS A 42 9.46 -4.72 10.80
CA LYS A 42 10.32 -3.82 10.01
C LYS A 42 10.34 -4.19 8.53
N ARG A 43 10.23 -5.47 8.22
CA ARG A 43 10.29 -6.00 6.85
C ARG A 43 8.94 -6.09 6.15
N ALA A 44 7.85 -5.98 6.88
CA ALA A 44 6.51 -6.07 6.29
C ALA A 44 6.35 -5.06 5.17
N LEU A 45 5.91 -5.53 4.00
CA LEU A 45 5.81 -4.70 2.81
C LEU A 45 4.85 -3.52 3.00
N VAL A 46 3.71 -3.78 3.63
CA VAL A 46 2.71 -2.75 3.92
C VAL A 46 3.29 -1.67 4.82
N LEU A 47 3.99 -2.07 5.90
CA LEU A 47 4.57 -1.11 6.85
C LEU A 47 5.69 -0.29 6.23
N LYS A 48 6.50 -0.89 5.35
CA LYS A 48 7.52 -0.15 4.61
C LYS A 48 6.90 0.94 3.76
N HIS A 49 5.82 0.62 3.08
CA HIS A 49 5.15 1.60 2.22
C HIS A 49 4.46 2.70 3.03
N LEU A 50 3.90 2.36 4.19
CA LEU A 50 3.33 3.36 5.10
C LEU A 50 4.40 4.33 5.63
N ARG A 51 5.60 3.86 5.91
CA ARG A 51 6.70 4.72 6.30
C ARG A 51 7.10 5.69 5.19
N ARG A 52 7.09 5.22 3.94
CA ARG A 52 7.32 6.10 2.78
C ARG A 52 6.21 7.13 2.64
N HIS A 53 4.96 6.73 2.85
CA HIS A 53 3.82 7.65 2.82
C HIS A 53 3.99 8.76 3.86
N ARG A 54 4.36 8.39 5.09
CA ARG A 54 4.60 9.37 6.17
C ARG A 54 5.72 10.33 5.79
N TRP A 55 6.82 9.81 5.28
CA TRP A 55 7.95 10.64 4.85
C TRP A 55 7.54 11.64 3.76
N VAL A 56 6.84 11.15 2.73
CA VAL A 56 6.37 12.01 1.62
C VAL A 56 5.42 13.07 2.14
N THR A 57 4.51 12.72 3.05
CA THR A 57 3.55 13.67 3.63
C THR A 57 4.27 14.74 4.44
N GLU A 58 5.26 14.38 5.22
CA GLU A 58 6.05 15.31 6.02
C GLU A 58 6.93 16.24 5.15
N HIS A 59 7.31 15.81 3.96
CA HIS A 59 8.15 16.56 3.03
C HIS A 59 7.40 16.97 1.78
N ILE A 60 6.09 17.12 1.86
CA ILE A 60 5.24 17.29 0.68
C ILE A 60 5.59 18.53 -0.14
N ASN A 61 6.00 19.61 0.50
CA ASN A 61 6.36 20.83 -0.21
C ASN A 61 7.61 20.63 -1.07
N GLU A 62 8.60 19.92 -0.56
CA GLU A 62 9.83 19.59 -1.29
C GLU A 62 9.52 18.64 -2.46
N VAL A 63 8.69 17.63 -2.21
CA VAL A 63 8.28 16.67 -3.23
C VAL A 63 7.51 17.36 -4.34
N ALA A 64 6.54 18.20 -3.99
CA ALA A 64 5.73 18.95 -4.96
C ALA A 64 6.60 19.84 -5.83
N LYS A 65 7.57 20.51 -5.24
CA LYS A 65 8.53 21.35 -5.97
C LYS A 65 9.36 20.52 -6.94
N HIS A 66 9.83 19.36 -6.49
CA HIS A 66 10.67 18.48 -7.31
C HIS A 66 9.94 17.93 -8.54
N ILE A 67 8.66 17.56 -8.37
CA ILE A 67 7.85 17.03 -9.47
C ILE A 67 7.16 18.13 -10.30
N GLY A 68 7.33 19.39 -9.92
CA GLY A 68 6.81 20.52 -10.69
C GLY A 68 5.34 20.82 -10.52
N VAL A 69 4.76 20.49 -9.37
CA VAL A 69 3.36 20.77 -9.06
C VAL A 69 3.26 22.10 -8.34
N ALA A 70 2.38 22.98 -8.80
CA ALA A 70 2.24 24.35 -8.25
C ALA A 70 1.46 24.39 -6.92
N VAL A 71 0.56 23.41 -6.70
CA VAL A 71 -0.28 23.33 -5.50
C VAL A 71 0.14 22.11 -4.70
N THR A 72 0.18 22.25 -3.36
CA THR A 72 0.50 21.11 -2.49
C THR A 72 -0.54 20.01 -2.65
N PRO A 73 -0.15 18.82 -3.15
CA PRO A 73 -1.09 17.74 -3.37
C PRO A 73 -1.42 17.00 -2.08
N ARG A 74 -2.56 16.33 -2.09
CA ARG A 74 -2.90 15.34 -1.07
C ARG A 74 -2.25 14.02 -1.48
N VAL A 75 -1.71 13.28 -0.52
CA VAL A 75 -1.04 12.01 -0.80
C VAL A 75 -1.98 10.84 -0.51
N LYS A 76 -2.14 9.95 -1.49
CA LYS A 76 -2.80 8.66 -1.30
C LYS A 76 -1.81 7.56 -1.58
N SER A 77 -1.81 6.53 -0.74
CA SER A 77 -0.90 5.39 -0.88
C SER A 77 -1.67 4.10 -1.05
N MET A 78 -1.14 3.24 -1.88
CA MET A 78 -1.69 1.92 -2.12
C MET A 78 -0.60 0.98 -2.62
N MET A 79 -0.86 -0.31 -2.50
CA MET A 79 -0.04 -1.33 -3.16
C MET A 79 -0.79 -1.87 -4.36
N LEU A 80 -0.05 -2.15 -5.42
CA LEU A 80 -0.58 -2.73 -6.65
C LEU A 80 0.15 -4.03 -6.92
N THR A 81 -0.58 -5.14 -6.94
CA THR A 81 0.00 -6.45 -7.24
C THR A 81 -0.30 -6.85 -8.67
N ALA A 82 0.60 -7.61 -9.30
CA ALA A 82 0.42 -8.07 -10.67
C ALA A 82 -0.77 -9.02 -10.81
N THR A 83 -1.04 -9.80 -9.76
CA THR A 83 -2.13 -10.78 -9.72
C THR A 83 -2.92 -10.60 -8.43
N VAL A 84 -4.12 -11.19 -8.40
CA VAL A 84 -4.93 -11.23 -7.18
C VAL A 84 -4.21 -12.06 -6.12
N ILE A 85 -4.05 -11.50 -4.92
CA ILE A 85 -3.44 -12.22 -3.80
C ILE A 85 -4.48 -12.44 -2.69
N PRO A 86 -4.50 -13.64 -2.06
CA PRO A 86 -5.46 -13.94 -0.99
C PRO A 86 -5.40 -12.96 0.18
N THR A 87 -4.22 -12.49 0.55
CA THR A 87 -4.03 -11.54 1.66
C THR A 87 -4.91 -10.31 1.53
N SER A 88 -5.07 -9.76 0.31
CA SER A 88 -5.86 -8.56 0.08
C SER A 88 -7.34 -8.74 0.39
N TYR A 89 -7.85 -9.97 0.37
CA TYR A 89 -9.23 -10.29 0.68
C TYR A 89 -9.43 -10.81 2.09
N LEU A 90 -8.55 -11.75 2.52
CA LEU A 90 -8.69 -12.44 3.82
C LEU A 90 -8.55 -11.51 5.02
N LYS A 91 -7.76 -10.45 4.88
CA LYS A 91 -7.46 -9.51 5.97
C LYS A 91 -7.77 -8.06 5.61
N ARG A 92 -8.68 -7.86 4.66
CA ARG A 92 -8.99 -6.53 4.11
C ARG A 92 -9.22 -5.47 5.18
N GLU A 93 -9.98 -5.78 6.23
CA GLU A 93 -10.30 -4.85 7.30
C GLU A 93 -9.11 -4.52 8.21
N LYS A 94 -8.14 -5.45 8.29
CA LYS A 94 -6.97 -5.32 9.16
C LYS A 94 -5.77 -4.71 8.45
N ILE A 95 -5.82 -4.61 7.13
CA ILE A 95 -4.73 -4.02 6.34
C ILE A 95 -4.86 -2.51 6.42
N PRO A 96 -3.78 -1.80 6.84
CA PRO A 96 -3.85 -0.35 7.06
C PRO A 96 -3.84 0.51 5.80
N MET A 97 -3.85 -0.09 4.62
CA MET A 97 -4.02 0.60 3.34
C MET A 97 -4.58 -0.35 2.30
N SER A 98 -5.05 0.20 1.18
CA SER A 98 -5.60 -0.64 0.11
C SER A 98 -4.51 -1.37 -0.65
N ILE A 99 -4.78 -2.66 -0.95
CA ILE A 99 -3.96 -3.47 -1.85
C ILE A 99 -4.85 -3.79 -3.05
N LEU A 100 -4.47 -3.25 -4.20
CA LEU A 100 -5.18 -3.45 -5.44
C LEU A 100 -4.46 -4.47 -6.31
N ASN A 101 -5.16 -5.03 -7.29
CA ASN A 101 -4.53 -5.91 -8.27
C ASN A 101 -4.66 -5.31 -9.67
N TYR A 102 -3.69 -5.60 -10.52
CA TYR A 102 -3.66 -5.08 -11.88
C TYR A 102 -4.86 -5.50 -12.72
N PRO A 103 -5.33 -6.77 -12.68
CA PRO A 103 -6.52 -7.17 -13.43
C PRO A 103 -7.75 -6.31 -13.12
N GLU A 104 -7.99 -5.98 -11.86
CA GLU A 104 -9.10 -5.13 -11.45
C GLU A 104 -8.91 -3.69 -11.92
N LEU A 105 -7.68 -3.17 -11.78
CA LEU A 105 -7.35 -1.82 -12.25
C LEU A 105 -7.56 -1.70 -13.76
N LYS A 106 -7.20 -2.74 -14.52
CA LYS A 106 -7.36 -2.77 -15.97
C LYS A 106 -8.83 -2.71 -16.38
N ILE A 107 -9.70 -3.36 -15.61
CA ILE A 107 -11.16 -3.37 -15.88
C ILE A 107 -11.83 -2.09 -15.45
N LYS A 108 -11.56 -1.62 -14.22
CA LYS A 108 -12.24 -0.48 -13.60
C LYS A 108 -11.59 0.86 -13.92
N GLY A 109 -10.36 0.87 -14.39
CA GLY A 109 -9.62 2.09 -14.72
C GLY A 109 -9.22 2.91 -13.50
N VAL A 110 -8.85 4.16 -13.74
CA VAL A 110 -8.32 5.05 -12.69
C VAL A 110 -9.31 5.34 -11.56
N ASN A 111 -10.61 5.14 -11.78
CA ASN A 111 -11.62 5.32 -10.74
C ASN A 111 -11.39 4.36 -9.56
N LEU A 112 -10.73 3.23 -9.77
CA LEU A 112 -10.37 2.31 -8.71
C LEU A 112 -9.42 2.97 -7.71
N LEU A 113 -8.53 3.85 -8.18
CA LEU A 113 -7.59 4.56 -7.31
C LEU A 113 -8.31 5.51 -6.35
N ASP A 114 -9.39 6.11 -6.79
CA ASP A 114 -10.18 7.02 -5.98
C ASP A 114 -10.96 6.30 -4.87
N SER A 115 -11.22 5.00 -5.05
CA SER A 115 -11.94 4.19 -4.07
C SER A 115 -11.05 3.67 -2.95
N CYS A 116 -9.74 3.89 -3.02
CA CYS A 116 -8.81 3.42 -2.00
C CYS A 116 -9.03 4.16 -0.68
N LYS A 117 -8.95 3.40 0.42
CA LYS A 117 -9.08 3.98 1.75
C LYS A 117 -7.83 4.78 2.12
N GLU A 118 -7.99 5.73 3.03
CA GLU A 118 -6.87 6.46 3.59
C GLU A 118 -5.98 5.50 4.41
N PRO A 119 -4.65 5.61 4.28
CA PRO A 119 -3.75 4.78 5.08
C PRO A 119 -3.91 5.06 6.57
N ASP A 120 -3.88 4.01 7.37
CA ASP A 120 -3.88 4.13 8.83
C ASP A 120 -2.44 4.12 9.32
N LEU A 121 -1.91 5.30 9.62
CA LEU A 121 -0.52 5.45 10.06
C LEU A 121 -0.31 5.13 11.55
N SER A 122 -1.37 4.93 12.31
CA SER A 122 -1.27 4.63 13.75
C SER A 122 -0.52 3.32 14.01
N VAL A 123 -0.54 2.39 13.05
CA VAL A 123 0.18 1.11 13.14
C VAL A 123 1.70 1.29 13.20
N LEU A 124 2.22 2.43 12.77
CA LEU A 124 3.66 2.72 12.81
C LEU A 124 4.16 3.12 14.20
N ASP A 125 3.26 3.51 15.08
CA ASP A 125 3.59 4.03 16.40
C ASP A 125 3.43 2.99 17.51
N ILE A 126 3.18 1.74 17.13
CA ILE A 126 3.05 0.63 18.06
C ILE A 126 4.41 0.01 18.37
#